data_c9c49a537c404e4fb30a66bd8cba2c33
#
_entry.id   c9c49a537c404e4fb30a66bd8cba2c33
#
_cell.length_a   1.000
_cell.length_b   1.000
_cell.length_c   1.000
_cell.angle_alpha   90.00
_cell.angle_beta   90.00
_cell.angle_gamma   90.00
#
_symmetry.space_group_name_H-M   'P 1'
#
loop_
_entity.id
_entity.type
_entity.pdbx_description
1 polymer ?
#
loop_
_entity_poly.entity_id
_entity_poly.type
_entity_poly.pdbx_seq_one_letter_code
_entity_poly.pdbx_strand_id
1 'polypeptide(L)'
;MQAWKDYQSENKDRFLEELLGLLRIPSVSADSKYKADVARCADAVKEHLLKAGCDKAEICPTSGHPIVYGEKMTDPKLPTILVYGHYDVQPPDPLNLWTSGPFEPEIKHGKINARGA
;
A
#
# COMPACT_ATOMS: atom_id res chain seq x y z
N MET A 1 -0.31 22.73 14.52
CA MET A 1 0.89 22.23 13.82
C MET A 1 1.55 21.07 14.55
N GLN A 2 1.36 20.93 15.84
CA GLN A 2 1.92 19.79 16.63
C GLN A 2 1.05 18.54 16.51
N ALA A 3 -0.26 18.66 16.41
CA ALA A 3 -1.23 17.56 16.48
C ALA A 3 -0.96 16.37 15.52
N TRP A 4 -0.50 16.63 14.29
CA TRP A 4 -0.19 15.55 13.35
C TRP A 4 1.08 14.77 13.74
N LYS A 5 2.05 15.44 14.38
CA LYS A 5 3.28 14.79 14.87
C LYS A 5 2.97 13.88 16.07
N ASP A 6 2.11 14.36 16.96
CA ASP A 6 1.67 13.59 18.12
C ASP A 6 0.89 12.36 17.66
N TYR A 7 -0.06 12.53 16.73
CA TYR A 7 -0.79 11.43 16.10
C TYR A 7 0.13 10.41 15.41
N GLN A 8 1.14 10.88 14.65
CA GLN A 8 2.13 10.00 14.03
C GLN A 8 2.92 9.20 15.06
N SER A 9 3.36 9.85 16.13
CA SER A 9 4.15 9.22 17.19
C SER A 9 3.34 8.17 17.95
N GLU A 10 2.10 8.48 18.28
CA GLU A 10 1.16 7.57 18.97
C GLU A 10 0.77 6.35 18.14
N ASN A 11 0.76 6.50 16.80
CA ASN A 11 0.32 5.45 15.88
C ASN A 11 1.47 4.79 15.10
N LYS A 12 2.72 5.07 15.46
CA LYS A 12 3.90 4.62 14.71
C LYS A 12 3.94 3.11 14.48
N ASP A 13 3.67 2.33 15.52
CA ASP A 13 3.72 0.86 15.43
C ASP A 13 2.59 0.32 14.55
N ARG A 14 1.40 0.92 14.64
CA ARG A 14 0.28 0.58 13.76
C ARG A 14 0.59 0.88 12.30
N PHE A 15 1.14 2.06 12.00
CA PHE A 15 1.53 2.43 10.64
C PHE A 15 2.60 1.49 10.08
N LEU A 16 3.56 1.10 10.91
CA LEU A 16 4.58 0.15 10.50
C LEU A 16 3.96 -1.21 10.17
N GLU A 17 3.09 -1.75 11.01
CA GLU A 17 2.44 -3.04 10.76
C GLU A 17 1.52 -3.00 9.53
N GLU A 18 0.81 -1.91 9.30
CA GLU A 18 0.01 -1.70 8.09
C GLU A 18 0.88 -1.73 6.83
N LEU A 19 2.05 -1.09 6.85
CA LEU A 19 3.03 -1.15 5.75
C LEU A 19 3.56 -2.57 5.55
N LEU A 20 3.98 -3.24 6.62
CA LEU A 20 4.46 -4.64 6.53
C LEU A 20 3.37 -5.56 5.98
N GLY A 21 2.10 -5.32 6.33
CA GLY A 21 0.95 -6.05 5.79
C GLY A 21 0.84 -5.96 4.27
N LEU A 22 1.03 -4.77 3.71
CA LEU A 22 1.05 -4.56 2.25
C LEU A 22 2.27 -5.23 1.61
N LEU A 23 3.44 -5.15 2.23
CA LEU A 23 4.68 -5.76 1.71
C LEU A 23 4.62 -7.31 1.67
N ARG A 24 3.78 -7.93 2.47
CA ARG A 24 3.54 -9.39 2.46
C ARG A 24 2.69 -9.87 1.28
N ILE A 25 2.05 -8.95 0.56
CA ILE A 25 1.22 -9.28 -0.59
C ILE A 25 2.09 -9.23 -1.86
N PRO A 26 2.29 -10.36 -2.57
CA PRO A 26 3.12 -10.37 -3.77
C PRO A 26 2.40 -9.77 -4.99
N SER A 27 2.16 -8.47 -4.96
CA SER A 27 1.42 -7.73 -5.98
C SER A 27 2.22 -7.49 -7.27
N VAL A 28 2.81 -8.56 -7.80
CA VAL A 28 3.64 -8.50 -9.01
C VAL A 28 2.76 -8.36 -10.25
N SER A 29 2.66 -7.16 -10.80
CA SER A 29 1.76 -6.85 -11.92
C SER A 29 2.21 -7.44 -13.27
N ALA A 30 3.52 -7.65 -13.44
CA ALA A 30 4.11 -8.11 -14.70
C ALA A 30 3.97 -9.62 -14.96
N ASP A 31 3.51 -10.40 -14.00
CA ASP A 31 3.39 -11.85 -14.11
C ASP A 31 1.96 -12.29 -13.76
N SER A 32 1.30 -12.93 -14.73
CA SER A 32 -0.10 -13.34 -14.61
C SER A 32 -0.39 -14.31 -13.47
N LYS A 33 0.62 -15.06 -13.00
CA LYS A 33 0.46 -15.97 -11.84
C LYS A 33 0.11 -15.21 -10.55
N TYR A 34 0.48 -13.92 -10.45
CA TYR A 34 0.17 -13.05 -9.31
C TYR A 34 -1.11 -12.23 -9.48
N LYS A 35 -1.91 -12.47 -10.52
CA LYS A 35 -3.12 -11.68 -10.79
C LYS A 35 -4.07 -11.62 -9.59
N ALA A 36 -4.25 -12.73 -8.89
CA ALA A 36 -5.07 -12.78 -7.67
C ALA A 36 -4.46 -11.99 -6.51
N ASP A 37 -3.13 -11.99 -6.39
CA ASP A 37 -2.44 -11.21 -5.36
C ASP A 37 -2.52 -9.70 -5.65
N VAL A 38 -2.43 -9.29 -6.90
CA VAL A 38 -2.63 -7.89 -7.29
C VAL A 38 -4.04 -7.43 -6.93
N ALA A 39 -5.06 -8.24 -7.21
CA ALA A 39 -6.44 -7.95 -6.81
C ALA A 39 -6.59 -7.86 -5.28
N ARG A 40 -6.00 -8.79 -4.54
CA ARG A 40 -5.98 -8.77 -3.08
C ARG A 40 -5.29 -7.53 -2.52
N CYS A 41 -4.21 -7.08 -3.15
CA CYS A 41 -3.54 -5.84 -2.77
C CYS A 41 -4.42 -4.62 -3.01
N ALA A 42 -5.16 -4.57 -4.13
CA ALA A 42 -6.13 -3.52 -4.41
C ALA A 42 -7.23 -3.46 -3.33
N ASP A 43 -7.75 -4.62 -2.90
CA ASP A 43 -8.70 -4.71 -1.78
C ASP A 43 -8.11 -4.15 -0.49
N ALA A 44 -6.87 -4.53 -0.16
CA ALA A 44 -6.18 -4.04 1.03
C ALA A 44 -5.99 -2.52 1.00
N VAL A 45 -5.59 -1.95 -0.13
CA VAL A 45 -5.45 -0.49 -0.28
C VAL A 45 -6.78 0.21 -0.11
N LYS A 46 -7.87 -0.31 -0.71
CA LYS A 46 -9.22 0.21 -0.52
C LYS A 46 -9.61 0.24 0.96
N GLU A 47 -9.38 -0.86 1.69
CA GLU A 47 -9.68 -0.93 3.12
C GLU A 47 -8.86 0.08 3.94
N HIS A 48 -7.57 0.26 3.61
CA HIS A 48 -6.73 1.27 4.25
C HIS A 48 -7.25 2.69 4.01
N LEU A 49 -7.71 3.01 2.80
CA LEU A 49 -8.30 4.32 2.49
C LEU A 49 -9.56 4.58 3.32
N LEU A 50 -10.45 3.59 3.44
CA LEU A 50 -11.65 3.69 4.28
C LEU A 50 -11.29 3.88 5.76
N LYS A 51 -10.35 3.09 6.28
CA LYS A 51 -9.86 3.23 7.66
C LYS A 51 -9.17 4.57 7.93
N ALA A 52 -8.51 5.13 6.92
CA ALA A 52 -7.91 6.46 6.99
C ALA A 52 -8.94 7.60 6.98
N GLY A 53 -10.21 7.29 6.75
CA GLY A 53 -11.32 8.25 6.81
C GLY A 53 -11.76 8.79 5.45
N CYS A 54 -11.43 8.12 4.35
CA CYS A 54 -12.05 8.41 3.06
C CYS A 54 -13.57 8.20 3.15
N ASP A 55 -14.32 9.13 2.58
CA ASP A 55 -15.79 9.05 2.52
C ASP A 55 -16.22 7.96 1.54
N LYS A 56 -15.36 7.68 0.56
CA LYS A 56 -15.58 6.68 -0.47
C LYS A 56 -14.25 6.06 -0.90
N ALA A 57 -14.23 4.75 -1.13
CA ALA A 57 -13.15 4.06 -1.80
C ALA A 57 -13.70 2.96 -2.71
N GLU A 58 -13.23 2.90 -3.93
CA GLU A 58 -13.71 1.99 -4.97
C GLU A 58 -12.55 1.31 -5.69
N ILE A 59 -12.82 0.08 -6.14
CA ILE A 59 -11.96 -0.63 -7.09
C ILE A 59 -12.56 -0.44 -8.48
N CYS A 60 -11.85 0.29 -9.33
CA CYS A 60 -12.28 0.60 -10.68
C CYS A 60 -11.64 -0.39 -11.65
N PRO A 61 -12.41 -1.27 -12.31
CA PRO A 61 -11.87 -2.22 -13.26
C PRO A 61 -11.32 -1.51 -14.49
N THR A 62 -10.26 -2.10 -15.06
CA THR A 62 -9.64 -1.67 -16.31
C THR A 62 -9.42 -2.87 -17.21
N SER A 63 -8.88 -2.66 -18.40
CA SER A 63 -8.44 -3.77 -19.28
C SER A 63 -7.24 -4.55 -18.72
N GLY A 64 -6.52 -3.97 -17.76
CA GLY A 64 -5.40 -4.59 -17.04
C GLY A 64 -5.73 -4.82 -15.57
N HIS A 65 -4.85 -4.34 -14.70
CA HIS A 65 -5.08 -4.37 -13.25
C HIS A 65 -6.00 -3.21 -12.83
N PRO A 66 -6.78 -3.37 -11.76
CA PRO A 66 -7.72 -2.34 -11.33
C PRO A 66 -7.03 -1.12 -10.74
N ILE A 67 -7.70 0.01 -10.82
CA ILE A 67 -7.33 1.25 -10.12
C ILE A 67 -8.10 1.30 -8.81
N VAL A 68 -7.44 1.69 -7.72
CA VAL A 68 -8.10 1.99 -6.45
C VAL A 68 -8.27 3.50 -6.37
N TYR A 69 -9.51 3.93 -6.25
CA TYR A 69 -9.89 5.34 -6.12
C TYR A 69 -10.46 5.58 -4.72
N GLY A 70 -10.00 6.64 -4.07
CA GLY A 70 -10.57 7.08 -2.79
C GLY A 70 -10.71 8.60 -2.76
N GLU A 71 -11.69 9.09 -2.02
CA GLU A 71 -11.92 10.52 -1.85
C GLU A 71 -12.33 10.88 -0.42
N LYS A 72 -11.91 12.06 -0.02
CA LYS A 72 -12.33 12.76 1.20
C LYS A 72 -12.68 14.18 0.85
N MET A 73 -13.98 14.49 0.82
CA MET A 73 -14.49 15.79 0.44
C MET A 73 -15.07 16.50 1.68
N THR A 74 -14.29 17.41 2.27
CA THR A 74 -14.68 18.07 3.51
C THR A 74 -15.54 19.33 3.23
N ASP A 75 -15.11 20.18 2.31
CA ASP A 75 -15.80 21.39 1.90
C ASP A 75 -15.50 21.64 0.42
N PRO A 76 -16.52 21.78 -0.44
CA PRO A 76 -16.33 22.04 -1.87
C PRO A 76 -15.66 23.37 -2.21
N LYS A 77 -15.56 24.27 -1.25
CA LYS A 77 -14.87 25.56 -1.40
C LYS A 77 -13.37 25.47 -1.15
N LEU A 78 -12.90 24.38 -0.54
CA LEU A 78 -11.48 24.17 -0.27
C LEU A 78 -10.77 23.60 -1.49
N PRO A 79 -9.47 23.89 -1.66
CA PRO A 79 -8.66 23.25 -2.70
C PRO A 79 -8.65 21.73 -2.55
N THR A 80 -8.71 21.03 -3.68
CA THR A 80 -8.58 19.57 -3.72
C THR A 80 -7.14 19.19 -4.00
N ILE A 81 -6.60 18.26 -3.20
CA ILE A 81 -5.27 17.69 -3.39
C ILE A 81 -5.43 16.31 -4.00
N LEU A 82 -4.79 16.08 -5.15
CA LEU A 82 -4.69 14.76 -5.75
C LEU A 82 -3.43 14.07 -5.27
N VAL A 83 -3.58 12.90 -4.65
CA VAL A 83 -2.48 12.02 -4.27
C VAL A 83 -2.44 10.85 -5.24
N TYR A 84 -1.27 10.58 -5.82
CA TYR A 84 -1.03 9.45 -6.70
C TYR A 84 0.02 8.51 -6.08
N GLY A 85 -0.19 7.22 -6.24
CA GLY A 85 0.74 6.17 -5.87
C GLY A 85 0.44 4.90 -6.66
N HIS A 86 1.28 3.89 -6.52
CA HIS A 86 1.03 2.56 -7.09
C HIS A 86 1.15 1.49 -6.02
N TYR A 87 0.42 0.40 -6.17
CA TYR A 87 0.37 -0.70 -5.22
C TYR A 87 0.99 -2.00 -5.74
N ASP A 88 1.41 -2.00 -7.01
CA ASP A 88 2.11 -3.12 -7.59
C ASP A 88 3.62 -3.06 -7.34
N VAL A 89 4.27 -4.19 -7.49
CA VAL A 89 5.72 -4.32 -7.34
C VAL A 89 6.31 -5.07 -8.52
N GLN A 90 7.62 -4.88 -8.73
CA GLN A 90 8.38 -5.60 -9.73
C GLN A 90 8.58 -7.09 -9.34
N PRO A 91 8.87 -7.97 -10.31
CA PRO A 91 9.28 -9.35 -10.03
C PRO A 91 10.44 -9.41 -9.03
N PRO A 92 10.46 -10.39 -8.13
CA PRO A 92 11.50 -10.51 -7.11
C PRO A 92 12.79 -11.17 -7.60
N ASP A 93 12.86 -11.56 -8.85
CA ASP A 93 14.02 -12.26 -9.40
C ASP A 93 15.32 -11.42 -9.37
N PRO A 94 16.48 -12.04 -9.15
CA PRO A 94 16.69 -13.47 -8.87
C PRO A 94 16.44 -13.84 -7.40
N LEU A 95 15.66 -14.89 -7.15
CA LEU A 95 15.22 -15.28 -5.80
C LEU A 95 16.38 -15.69 -4.87
N ASN A 96 17.46 -16.24 -5.43
CA ASN A 96 18.60 -16.71 -4.67
C ASN A 96 19.47 -15.61 -4.05
N LEU A 97 19.23 -14.34 -4.41
CA LEU A 97 19.96 -13.20 -3.84
C LEU A 97 19.27 -12.60 -2.61
N TRP A 98 18.05 -13.03 -2.29
CA TRP A 98 17.34 -12.58 -1.10
C TRP A 98 17.83 -13.33 0.14
N THR A 99 18.16 -12.58 1.21
CA THR A 99 18.54 -13.17 2.51
C THR A 99 17.31 -13.57 3.33
N SER A 100 16.20 -12.83 3.20
CA SER A 100 14.86 -13.21 3.62
C SER A 100 13.98 -13.37 2.39
N GLY A 101 12.81 -13.99 2.51
CA GLY A 101 11.87 -14.06 1.38
C GLY A 101 11.49 -12.66 0.89
N PRO A 102 11.34 -12.42 -0.43
CA PRO A 102 11.07 -11.09 -0.97
C PRO A 102 9.75 -10.49 -0.46
N PHE A 103 8.79 -11.31 -0.04
CA PHE A 103 7.51 -10.91 0.55
C PHE A 103 7.40 -11.27 2.04
N GLU A 104 8.54 -11.47 2.68
CA GLU A 104 8.70 -11.66 4.12
C GLU A 104 9.50 -10.48 4.67
N PRO A 105 8.84 -9.31 4.90
CA PRO A 105 9.54 -8.09 5.29
C PRO A 105 10.33 -8.28 6.58
N GLU A 106 11.60 -7.98 6.54
CA GLU A 106 12.53 -8.03 7.67
C GLU A 106 12.98 -6.62 8.05
N ILE A 107 12.88 -6.31 9.34
CA ILE A 107 13.42 -5.05 9.88
C ILE A 107 14.79 -5.34 10.46
N LYS A 108 15.83 -4.75 9.85
CA LYS A 108 17.21 -4.95 10.25
C LYS A 108 18.01 -3.67 10.15
N HIS A 109 18.71 -3.31 11.22
CA HIS A 109 19.49 -2.08 11.29
C HIS A 109 18.69 -0.81 10.93
N GLY A 110 17.44 -0.72 11.36
CA GLY A 110 16.57 0.43 11.09
C GLY A 110 16.05 0.51 9.64
N LYS A 111 16.20 -0.55 8.85
CA LYS A 111 15.74 -0.64 7.46
C LYS A 111 14.75 -1.78 7.29
N ILE A 112 13.78 -1.60 6.41
CA ILE A 112 12.87 -2.66 5.97
C ILE A 112 13.43 -3.25 4.69
N ASN A 113 13.59 -4.58 4.67
CA ASN A 113 14.05 -5.33 3.51
C ASN A 113 12.90 -6.19 2.99
N ALA A 114 12.35 -5.83 1.84
CA ALA A 114 11.33 -6.56 1.13
C ALA A 114 11.21 -6.04 -0.31
N ARG A 115 10.55 -6.80 -1.18
CA ARG A 115 10.17 -6.27 -2.50
C ARG A 115 9.07 -5.22 -2.31
N GLY A 116 9.29 -4.01 -2.82
CA GLY A 116 8.38 -2.86 -2.70
C GLY A 116 8.63 -1.94 -1.49
N ALA A 117 9.62 -2.27 -0.64
CA ALA A 117 9.99 -1.44 0.50
C ALA A 117 10.80 -0.21 0.09
#